data_ce38e58a8c5ba8256cc5baec002ed9f9
#
_entry.id   ce38e58a8c5ba8256cc5baec002ed9f9
#
_cell.length_a   1.000
_cell.length_b   1.000
_cell.length_c   1.000
_cell.angle_alpha   90.00
_cell.angle_beta   90.00
_cell.angle_gamma   90.00
#
_symmetry.space_group_name_H-M   'P 1'
#
loop_
_entity.id
_entity.type
_entity.pdbx_description
1 polymer ?
#
loop_
_entity_poly.entity_id
_entity_poly.type
_entity_poly.pdbx_seq_one_letter_code
_entity_poly.pdbx_strand_id
1 'polypeptide(L)'
;MKELETKIVKFAEERDWLQFNTPENLAKSISIEAGELLECFQWNNNYNKDDLKYEIADVMNYCILLCHQIDVDPKEIILEKMKISEKKYPIEKAKGKSTKYDKL
;
A
#
# COMPACT_ATOMS: atom_id res chain seq x y z
N MET A 1 -7.46 -12.51 -1.98
CA MET A 1 -6.74 -11.71 -0.94
C MET A 1 -6.41 -12.53 0.30
N LYS A 2 -7.38 -13.26 0.83
CA LYS A 2 -7.19 -14.01 2.09
C LYS A 2 -6.05 -15.03 2.02
N GLU A 3 -5.98 -15.78 0.96
CA GLU A 3 -4.92 -16.76 0.76
C GLU A 3 -3.54 -16.10 0.66
N LEU A 4 -3.47 -14.96 -0.01
CA LEU A 4 -2.24 -14.19 -0.14
C LEU A 4 -1.78 -13.64 1.22
N GLU A 5 -2.71 -13.10 2.00
CA GLU A 5 -2.42 -12.61 3.35
C GLU A 5 -1.84 -13.72 4.22
N THR A 6 -2.46 -14.90 4.17
CA THR A 6 -2.00 -16.06 4.93
C THR A 6 -0.57 -16.44 4.55
N LYS A 7 -0.26 -16.44 3.26
CA LYS A 7 1.10 -16.74 2.77
C LYS A 7 2.13 -15.72 3.25
N ILE A 8 1.77 -14.44 3.19
CA ILE A 8 2.66 -13.35 3.62
C ILE A 8 2.97 -13.46 5.12
N VAL A 9 1.94 -13.67 5.92
CA VAL A 9 2.11 -13.81 7.37
C VAL A 9 2.94 -15.04 7.71
N LYS A 10 2.65 -16.17 7.06
CA LYS A 10 3.40 -17.40 7.28
C LYS A 10 4.87 -17.25 6.93
N PHE A 11 5.17 -16.56 5.84
CA PHE A 11 6.54 -16.27 5.43
C PHE A 11 7.31 -15.56 6.55
N ALA A 12 6.69 -14.55 7.15
CA ALA A 12 7.29 -13.80 8.24
C ALA A 12 7.38 -14.64 9.53
N GLU A 13 6.36 -15.43 9.84
CA GLU A 13 6.36 -16.33 11.01
C GLU A 13 7.49 -17.34 10.95
N GLU A 14 7.68 -17.97 9.80
CA GLU A 14 8.71 -18.99 9.62
C GLU A 14 10.12 -18.45 9.85
N ARG A 15 10.31 -17.15 9.71
CA ARG A 15 11.57 -16.46 9.90
C ARG A 15 11.66 -15.73 11.25
N ASP A 16 10.62 -15.87 12.04
CA ASP A 16 10.50 -15.21 13.34
C ASP A 16 10.62 -13.68 13.24
N TRP A 17 10.09 -13.13 12.15
CA TRP A 17 10.14 -11.69 11.87
C TRP A 17 8.98 -10.92 12.48
N LEU A 18 7.87 -11.60 12.84
CA LEU A 18 6.70 -10.91 13.41
C LEU A 18 7.04 -10.16 14.69
N GLN A 19 8.02 -10.64 15.46
CA GLN A 19 8.46 -9.95 16.66
C GLN A 19 8.99 -8.53 16.38
N PHE A 20 9.49 -8.29 15.17
CA PHE A 20 10.02 -6.99 14.76
C PHE A 20 8.97 -6.13 14.06
N ASN A 21 7.84 -6.70 13.71
CA ASN A 21 6.79 -6.07 12.91
C ASN A 21 5.81 -5.28 13.77
N THR A 22 6.32 -4.34 14.56
CA THR A 22 5.44 -3.41 15.26
C THR A 22 4.79 -2.49 14.22
N PRO A 23 3.60 -1.92 14.50
CA PRO A 23 2.98 -0.96 13.58
C PRO A 23 3.91 0.17 13.17
N GLU A 24 4.67 0.72 14.12
CA GLU A 24 5.63 1.78 13.82
C GLU A 24 6.73 1.32 12.86
N ASN A 25 7.32 0.16 13.11
CA ASN A 25 8.38 -0.38 12.26
C ASN A 25 7.87 -0.68 10.85
N LEU A 26 6.66 -1.21 10.75
CA LEU A 26 6.05 -1.48 9.44
C LEU A 26 5.74 -0.20 8.69
N ALA A 27 5.26 0.84 9.37
CA ALA A 27 5.04 2.14 8.75
C ALA A 27 6.34 2.73 8.20
N LYS A 28 7.43 2.59 8.95
CA LYS A 28 8.76 3.01 8.50
C LYS A 28 9.21 2.22 7.26
N SER A 29 9.00 0.90 7.27
CA SER A 29 9.35 0.04 6.14
C SER A 29 8.55 0.41 4.89
N ILE A 30 7.26 0.71 5.04
CA ILE A 30 6.42 1.16 3.93
C ILE A 30 6.99 2.44 3.32
N SER A 31 7.39 3.39 4.16
CA SER A 31 7.96 4.66 3.70
C SER A 31 9.28 4.46 2.97
N ILE A 32 10.13 3.59 3.49
CA ILE A 32 11.42 3.25 2.87
C ILE A 32 11.21 2.59 1.51
N GLU A 33 10.32 1.61 1.43
CA GLU A 33 10.04 0.91 0.18
C GLU A 33 9.35 1.82 -0.84
N ALA A 34 8.52 2.75 -0.39
CA ALA A 34 7.93 3.77 -1.27
C ALA A 34 9.03 4.66 -1.86
N GLY A 35 10.07 4.95 -1.08
CA GLY A 35 11.25 5.66 -1.56
C GLY A 35 12.00 4.89 -2.64
N GLU A 36 12.17 3.59 -2.47
CA GLU A 36 12.80 2.72 -3.47
C GLU A 36 11.96 2.64 -4.76
N LEU A 37 10.64 2.63 -4.62
CA LEU A 37 9.73 2.72 -5.76
C LEU A 37 9.98 4.04 -6.54
N LEU A 38 10.12 5.13 -5.82
CA LEU A 38 10.40 6.42 -6.42
C LEU A 38 11.77 6.45 -7.13
N GLU A 39 12.76 5.75 -6.59
CA GLU A 39 14.09 5.65 -7.20
C GLU A 39 14.08 5.07 -8.61
N CYS A 40 13.07 4.27 -8.95
CA CYS A 40 12.93 3.74 -10.31
C CYS A 40 12.84 4.85 -11.36
N PHE A 41 12.47 6.06 -10.95
CA PHE A 41 12.31 7.21 -11.82
C PHE A 41 13.36 8.31 -11.58
N GLN A 42 14.35 8.06 -10.73
CA GLN A 42 15.29 9.09 -10.26
C GLN A 42 16.00 9.86 -11.38
N TRP A 43 16.42 9.15 -12.42
CA TRP A 43 17.27 9.75 -13.45
C TRP A 43 16.53 10.02 -14.77
N ASN A 44 15.40 9.34 -14.98
CA ASN A 44 14.56 9.56 -16.16
C ASN A 44 13.20 8.90 -15.99
N ASN A 45 12.29 9.13 -16.93
CA ASN A 45 10.95 8.56 -16.89
C ASN A 45 10.85 7.18 -17.54
N ASN A 46 11.95 6.66 -18.08
CA ASN A 46 11.99 5.32 -18.67
C ASN A 46 12.34 4.31 -17.61
N TYR A 47 11.33 3.82 -16.93
CA TYR A 47 11.52 2.85 -15.85
C TYR A 47 11.71 1.43 -16.41
N ASN A 48 12.39 0.57 -15.66
CA ASN A 48 12.43 -0.85 -15.92
C ASN A 48 11.21 -1.49 -15.28
N LYS A 49 10.37 -2.14 -16.09
CA LYS A 49 9.10 -2.70 -15.61
C LYS A 49 9.29 -3.77 -14.53
N ASP A 50 10.32 -4.61 -14.66
CA ASP A 50 10.56 -5.68 -13.67
C ASP A 50 11.00 -5.10 -12.33
N ASP A 51 11.87 -4.10 -12.34
CA ASP A 51 12.31 -3.43 -11.12
C ASP A 51 11.12 -2.74 -10.45
N LEU A 52 10.32 -2.02 -11.23
CA LEU A 52 9.16 -1.30 -10.72
C LEU A 52 8.14 -2.23 -10.07
N LYS A 53 7.82 -3.35 -10.73
CA LYS A 53 6.82 -4.29 -10.19
C LYS A 53 7.25 -4.91 -8.87
N TYR A 54 8.54 -5.17 -8.69
CA TYR A 54 9.04 -5.74 -7.44
C TYR A 54 9.04 -4.71 -6.31
N GLU A 55 9.31 -3.46 -6.61
CA GLU A 55 9.19 -2.39 -5.61
C GLU A 55 7.73 -2.15 -5.20
N ILE A 56 6.79 -2.27 -6.15
CA ILE A 56 5.36 -2.23 -5.84
C ILE A 56 5.01 -3.39 -4.90
N ALA A 57 5.51 -4.59 -5.20
CA ALA A 57 5.26 -5.77 -4.38
C ALA A 57 5.75 -5.59 -2.95
N ASP A 58 6.93 -4.99 -2.77
CA ASP A 58 7.50 -4.74 -1.45
C ASP A 58 6.61 -3.78 -0.63
N VAL A 59 6.15 -2.69 -1.25
CA VAL A 59 5.24 -1.75 -0.58
C VAL A 59 3.95 -2.45 -0.16
N MET A 60 3.34 -3.21 -1.07
CA MET A 60 2.10 -3.93 -0.78
C MET A 60 2.28 -4.98 0.31
N ASN A 61 3.39 -5.70 0.28
CA ASN A 61 3.70 -6.72 1.28
C ASN A 61 3.74 -6.14 2.69
N TYR A 62 4.43 -5.03 2.89
CA TYR A 62 4.49 -4.36 4.20
C TYR A 62 3.14 -3.79 4.62
N CYS A 63 2.34 -3.29 3.67
CA CYS A 63 0.99 -2.82 3.97
C CYS A 63 0.11 -3.96 4.48
N ILE A 64 0.21 -5.15 3.87
CA ILE A 64 -0.57 -6.32 4.30
C ILE A 64 -0.12 -6.78 5.69
N LEU A 65 1.19 -6.80 5.95
CA LEU A 65 1.71 -7.14 7.28
C LEU A 65 1.20 -6.15 8.34
N LEU A 66 1.16 -4.88 8.01
CA LEU A 66 0.65 -3.86 8.93
C LEU A 66 -0.84 -4.07 9.22
N CYS A 67 -1.62 -4.39 8.20
CA CYS A 67 -3.04 -4.74 8.39
C CYS A 67 -3.20 -5.92 9.33
N HIS A 68 -2.36 -6.95 9.18
CA HIS A 68 -2.37 -8.11 10.07
C HIS A 68 -2.08 -7.70 11.52
N GLN A 69 -1.10 -6.84 11.73
CA GLN A 69 -0.68 -6.45 13.07
C GLN A 69 -1.71 -5.59 13.80
N ILE A 70 -2.51 -4.81 13.08
CA ILE A 70 -3.57 -4.00 13.70
C ILE A 70 -4.96 -4.64 13.55
N ASP A 71 -5.00 -5.87 13.08
CA ASP A 71 -6.21 -6.68 12.97
C ASP A 71 -7.30 -6.04 12.09
N VAL A 72 -6.90 -5.61 10.89
CA VAL A 72 -7.83 -5.14 9.87
C VAL A 72 -7.66 -5.94 8.59
N ASP A 73 -8.75 -6.11 7.84
CA ASP A 73 -8.73 -6.81 6.56
C ASP A 73 -8.40 -5.80 5.45
N PRO A 74 -7.31 -6.03 4.68
CA PRO A 74 -6.92 -5.10 3.62
C PRO A 74 -8.01 -4.82 2.60
N LYS A 75 -8.75 -5.84 2.20
CA LYS A 75 -9.83 -5.70 1.22
C LYS A 75 -10.95 -4.82 1.78
N GLU A 76 -11.36 -5.09 3.02
CA GLU A 76 -12.43 -4.33 3.67
C GLU A 76 -12.09 -2.86 3.82
N ILE A 77 -10.88 -2.56 4.30
CA ILE A 77 -10.50 -1.15 4.52
C ILE A 77 -10.38 -0.38 3.21
N ILE A 78 -9.93 -1.05 2.13
CA ILE A 78 -9.87 -0.43 0.81
C ILE A 78 -11.28 -0.08 0.34
N LEU A 79 -12.22 -1.03 0.44
CA LEU A 79 -13.60 -0.82 0.03
C LEU A 79 -14.30 0.26 0.86
N GLU A 80 -14.06 0.27 2.18
CA GLU A 80 -14.57 1.31 3.06
C GLU A 80 -14.05 2.69 2.67
N LYS A 81 -12.76 2.78 2.41
CA LYS A 81 -12.13 4.05 2.01
C LYS A 81 -12.65 4.53 0.66
N MET A 82 -12.92 3.62 -0.28
CA MET A 82 -13.51 3.97 -1.56
C MET A 82 -14.88 4.63 -1.39
N LYS A 83 -15.71 4.13 -0.46
CA LYS A 83 -17.00 4.72 -0.17
C LYS A 83 -16.88 6.15 0.37
N ILE A 84 -15.89 6.36 1.24
CA ILE A 84 -15.60 7.70 1.76
C ILE A 84 -15.17 8.62 0.62
N SER A 85 -14.31 8.13 -0.26
CA SER A 85 -13.82 8.91 -1.40
C SER A 85 -14.92 9.23 -2.41
N GLU A 86 -15.86 8.32 -2.63
CA GLU A 86 -17.02 8.56 -3.51
C GLU A 86 -17.85 9.77 -3.03
N LYS A 87 -18.00 9.92 -1.72
CA LYS A 87 -18.73 11.06 -1.15
C LYS A 87 -17.99 12.37 -1.31
N LYS A 88 -16.65 12.34 -1.21
CA LYS A 88 -15.79 13.52 -1.38
C LYS A 88 -15.64 13.91 -2.85
N TYR A 89 -15.68 12.94 -3.74
CA TYR A 89 -15.45 13.12 -5.17
C TYR A 89 -16.61 12.55 -5.99
N PRO A 90 -17.83 13.16 -5.89
CA PRO A 90 -18.94 12.70 -6.74
C PRO A 90 -18.59 12.88 -8.20
N ILE A 91 -19.02 11.94 -9.04
CA ILE A 91 -18.68 11.89 -10.46
C ILE A 91 -18.92 13.24 -11.15
N GLU A 92 -20.06 13.87 -10.87
CA GLU A 92 -20.47 15.13 -11.50
C GLU A 92 -19.47 16.27 -11.26
N LYS A 93 -18.80 16.24 -10.11
CA LYS A 93 -17.85 17.30 -9.72
C LYS A 93 -16.39 16.94 -10.02
N ALA A 94 -16.07 15.66 -9.93
CA ALA A 94 -14.67 15.19 -9.95
C ALA A 94 -14.18 14.71 -11.31
N LYS A 95 -15.10 14.30 -12.20
CA LYS A 95 -14.74 13.72 -13.49
C LYS A 95 -13.86 14.66 -14.32
N GLY A 96 -12.71 14.16 -14.73
CA GLY A 96 -11.78 14.94 -15.56
C GLY A 96 -10.97 15.99 -14.80
N LYS A 97 -11.02 15.98 -13.47
CA LYS A 97 -10.30 16.96 -12.63
C LYS A 97 -9.42 16.26 -11.60
N SER A 98 -8.27 16.85 -11.30
CA SER A 98 -7.38 16.41 -10.21
C SER A 98 -7.51 17.29 -8.97
N THR A 99 -8.50 18.16 -8.93
CA THR A 99 -8.75 19.11 -7.85
C THR A 99 -9.10 18.39 -6.56
N LYS A 100 -8.51 18.81 -5.45
CA LYS A 100 -8.81 18.23 -4.13
C LYS A 100 -10.27 18.51 -3.75
N TYR A 101 -10.89 17.58 -2.99
CA TYR A 101 -12.32 17.62 -2.69
C TYR A 101 -12.80 18.94 -2.07
N ASP A 102 -11.98 19.56 -1.24
CA ASP A 102 -12.34 20.82 -0.57
C ASP A 102 -12.27 22.04 -1.50
N LYS A 103 -11.82 21.86 -2.72
CA LYS A 103 -11.74 22.89 -3.75
C LYS A 103 -12.69 22.64 -4.94
N LEU A 104 -13.43 21.55 -4.90
CA LEU A 104 -14.39 21.22 -5.96
C LEU A 104 -15.65 22.09 -5.91
#